data_9d0ced6f969e9ff3c1bd5779a5a0be4a
#
_entry.id   9d0ced6f969e9ff3c1bd5779a5a0be4a
#
_cell.length_a   1.000
_cell.length_b   1.000
_cell.length_c   1.000
_cell.angle_alpha   90.00
_cell.angle_beta   90.00
_cell.angle_gamma   90.00
#
_symmetry.space_group_name_H-M   'P 1'
#
loop_
_entity.id
_entity.type
_entity.pdbx_description
1 polymer ?
#
loop_
_entity_poly.entity_id
_entity_poly.type
_entity_poly.pdbx_seq_one_letter_code
_entity_poly.pdbx_strand_id
1 'polypeptide(L)'
;MALQALSVTQINEYIRTLMDSDTLLTGLAVKGEISNYKMYPSGHHYFTLKDEGGALKCVMFKGSAIRLKFRPENGMKVIAMGKISVYPRDGAYQLYCTGLVLDGIGDLYVAFEQLKAKLAEQGLFDPAHKKPLPKYPGIIGIITSSAGAAVHDMLRILKKRYPLAQVRLLPVRVQGEEAPGEIAAAIGYANHFQLADLLIVGRGGGSIEDLWAFNDERVAYAIYHSRIPVISAVGHEPDVTISDFVADLRAATPSNAAELAVPDQDALRQNLDTMSAVMSNLLSRQLKNARRH
;
A
#
# COMPACT_ATOMS: atom_id res chain seq x y z
N MET A 1 46.65 47.27 14.18
CA MET A 1 45.29 47.05 14.69
C MET A 1 45.39 46.16 15.92
N ALA A 2 44.93 46.65 17.10
CA ALA A 2 44.92 45.81 18.28
C ALA A 2 43.89 44.69 18.12
N LEU A 3 44.34 43.43 18.26
CA LEU A 3 43.45 42.27 18.27
C LEU A 3 42.53 42.37 19.50
N GLN A 4 41.24 42.57 19.25
CA GLN A 4 40.24 42.57 20.32
C GLN A 4 39.92 41.12 20.66
N ALA A 5 40.21 40.69 21.89
CA ALA A 5 39.86 39.33 22.35
C ALA A 5 38.35 39.21 22.53
N LEU A 6 37.73 38.24 21.84
CA LEU A 6 36.33 37.91 21.94
C LEU A 6 36.16 36.66 22.83
N SER A 7 35.06 36.59 23.59
CA SER A 7 34.72 35.39 24.34
C SER A 7 34.18 34.28 23.39
N VAL A 8 34.24 33.02 23.85
CA VAL A 8 33.67 31.87 23.11
C VAL A 8 32.18 32.09 22.81
N THR A 9 31.43 32.61 23.79
CA THR A 9 30.02 32.93 23.61
C THR A 9 29.79 33.98 22.53
N GLN A 10 30.62 35.05 22.50
CA GLN A 10 30.51 36.09 21.46
C GLN A 10 30.77 35.54 20.05
N ILE A 11 31.72 34.62 19.91
CA ILE A 11 32.01 34.00 18.63
C ILE A 11 30.83 33.08 18.21
N ASN A 12 30.32 32.23 19.11
CA ASN A 12 29.21 31.33 18.80
C ASN A 12 27.93 32.10 18.44
N GLU A 13 27.61 33.18 19.14
CA GLU A 13 26.47 34.05 18.83
C GLU A 13 26.65 34.79 17.50
N TYR A 14 27.88 35.22 17.18
CA TYR A 14 28.17 35.84 15.90
C TYR A 14 27.96 34.85 14.72
N ILE A 15 28.49 33.62 14.83
CA ILE A 15 28.32 32.58 13.82
C ILE A 15 26.84 32.21 13.68
N ARG A 16 26.12 32.11 14.82
CA ARG A 16 24.67 31.86 14.79
C ARG A 16 23.93 32.96 14.03
N THR A 17 24.23 34.23 14.30
CA THR A 17 23.60 35.37 13.63
C THR A 17 23.86 35.33 12.12
N LEU A 18 25.07 34.99 11.69
CA LEU A 18 25.42 34.85 10.28
C LEU A 18 24.60 33.73 9.62
N MET A 19 24.51 32.54 10.24
CA MET A 19 23.74 31.44 9.72
C MET A 19 22.22 31.71 9.69
N ASP A 20 21.69 32.33 10.73
CA ASP A 20 20.26 32.69 10.82
C ASP A 20 19.87 33.82 9.84
N SER A 21 20.84 34.62 9.33
CA SER A 21 20.64 35.65 8.31
C SER A 21 20.76 35.10 6.85
N ASP A 22 21.32 33.94 6.68
CA ASP A 22 21.51 33.33 5.35
C ASP A 22 20.21 32.72 4.86
N THR A 23 19.73 33.18 3.72
CA THR A 23 18.45 32.73 3.13
C THR A 23 18.47 31.26 2.68
N LEU A 24 19.65 30.74 2.27
CA LEU A 24 19.82 29.35 1.91
C LEU A 24 19.69 28.42 3.14
N LEU A 25 20.25 28.85 4.28
CA LEU A 25 20.30 28.05 5.51
C LEU A 25 19.01 28.11 6.33
N THR A 26 18.12 29.07 6.08
CA THR A 26 16.87 29.27 6.83
C THR A 26 15.68 28.48 6.30
N GLY A 27 15.75 27.95 5.07
CA GLY A 27 14.64 27.22 4.45
C GLY A 27 15.12 26.17 3.46
N LEU A 28 15.85 25.17 3.94
CA LEU A 28 16.46 24.16 3.06
C LEU A 28 15.86 22.77 3.28
N ALA A 29 16.07 21.93 2.28
CA ALA A 29 15.79 20.50 2.31
C ALA A 29 17.11 19.74 2.17
N VAL A 30 17.39 18.82 3.09
CA VAL A 30 18.61 18.01 3.12
C VAL A 30 18.24 16.56 2.92
N LYS A 31 18.79 15.94 1.90
CA LYS A 31 18.67 14.52 1.61
C LYS A 31 19.75 13.73 2.33
N GLY A 32 19.40 12.59 2.92
CA GLY A 32 20.36 11.72 3.57
C GLY A 32 19.70 10.48 4.19
N GLU A 33 20.54 9.59 4.70
CA GLU A 33 20.12 8.40 5.44
C GLU A 33 20.11 8.70 6.95
N ILE A 34 19.03 8.32 7.63
CA ILE A 34 18.92 8.45 9.09
C ILE A 34 19.89 7.49 9.78
N SER A 35 20.65 8.00 10.72
CA SER A 35 21.49 7.22 11.63
C SER A 35 21.43 7.79 13.04
N ASN A 36 21.77 6.97 14.05
CA ASN A 36 21.78 7.33 15.47
C ASN A 36 20.45 7.94 15.95
N TYR A 37 19.34 7.47 15.41
CA TYR A 37 18.01 7.96 15.79
C TYR A 37 17.66 7.62 17.22
N LYS A 38 17.21 8.64 17.98
CA LYS A 38 16.74 8.53 19.36
C LYS A 38 15.54 9.45 19.58
N MET A 39 14.48 8.89 20.13
CA MET A 39 13.35 9.66 20.65
C MET A 39 13.49 9.76 22.17
N TYR A 40 13.45 10.98 22.69
CA TYR A 40 13.53 11.24 24.12
C TYR A 40 12.13 11.31 24.75
N PRO A 41 12.01 11.09 26.09
CA PRO A 41 10.73 11.19 26.79
C PRO A 41 10.02 12.55 26.64
N SER A 42 10.80 13.61 26.35
CA SER A 42 10.28 14.96 26.03
C SER A 42 9.50 15.01 24.70
N GLY A 43 9.55 13.96 23.88
CA GLY A 43 8.97 13.90 22.55
C GLY A 43 9.82 14.59 21.47
N HIS A 44 11.07 14.93 21.77
CA HIS A 44 12.03 15.44 20.78
C HIS A 44 12.77 14.27 20.14
N HIS A 45 12.98 14.38 18.82
CA HIS A 45 13.73 13.40 18.05
C HIS A 45 15.11 13.95 17.72
N TYR A 46 16.14 13.15 17.98
CA TYR A 46 17.53 13.44 17.63
C TYR A 46 18.02 12.36 16.70
N PHE A 47 18.66 12.75 15.61
CA PHE A 47 19.23 11.82 14.64
C PHE A 47 20.37 12.49 13.88
N THR A 48 21.07 11.70 13.08
CA THR A 48 22.09 12.18 12.18
C THR A 48 21.67 11.83 10.76
N LEU A 49 21.67 12.78 9.85
CA LEU A 49 21.62 12.50 8.42
C LEU A 49 23.03 12.26 7.93
N LYS A 50 23.25 11.21 7.17
CA LYS A 50 24.52 10.90 6.55
C LYS A 50 24.34 10.65 5.05
N ASP A 51 25.38 10.95 4.27
CA ASP A 51 25.59 10.56 2.89
C ASP A 51 26.99 9.95 2.73
N GLU A 52 27.47 9.77 1.49
CA GLU A 52 28.80 9.22 1.23
C GLU A 52 29.95 10.12 1.72
N GLY A 53 29.72 11.42 1.83
CA GLY A 53 30.77 12.42 2.12
C GLY A 53 30.64 13.11 3.47
N GLY A 54 29.50 12.99 4.18
CA GLY A 54 29.25 13.81 5.36
C GLY A 54 28.20 13.29 6.31
N ALA A 55 28.13 13.98 7.46
CA ALA A 55 27.14 13.73 8.49
C ALA A 55 26.66 15.04 9.10
N LEU A 56 25.34 15.20 9.25
CA LEU A 56 24.69 16.38 9.80
C LEU A 56 23.82 16.01 10.99
N LYS A 57 24.08 16.60 12.15
CA LYS A 57 23.22 16.41 13.33
C LYS A 57 21.89 17.09 13.12
N CYS A 58 20.80 16.44 13.50
CA CYS A 58 19.44 16.91 13.33
C CYS A 58 18.67 16.82 14.64
N VAL A 59 17.83 17.83 14.89
CA VAL A 59 16.87 17.85 15.99
C VAL A 59 15.49 18.19 15.44
N MET A 60 14.49 17.41 15.78
CA MET A 60 13.09 17.70 15.51
C MET A 60 12.35 17.83 16.84
N PHE A 61 11.76 19.00 17.08
CA PHE A 61 10.99 19.23 18.29
C PHE A 61 9.62 18.53 18.23
N LYS A 62 9.07 18.23 19.40
CA LYS A 62 7.79 17.54 19.59
C LYS A 62 6.67 18.09 18.69
N GLY A 63 6.55 19.42 18.59
CA GLY A 63 5.51 20.07 17.78
C GLY A 63 5.58 19.76 16.28
N SER A 64 6.78 19.51 15.75
CA SER A 64 7.00 19.06 14.37
C SER A 64 6.88 17.52 14.27
N ALA A 65 7.40 16.81 15.25
CA ALA A 65 7.39 15.35 15.29
C ALA A 65 5.98 14.73 15.30
N ILE A 66 5.02 15.35 15.98
CA ILE A 66 3.60 14.90 16.00
C ILE A 66 2.97 14.89 14.59
N ARG A 67 3.48 15.72 13.68
CA ARG A 67 2.95 15.80 12.30
C ARG A 67 3.54 14.78 11.35
N LEU A 68 4.49 13.95 11.81
CA LEU A 68 5.07 12.88 10.99
C LEU A 68 4.02 11.81 10.66
N LYS A 69 3.95 11.41 9.40
CA LYS A 69 3.08 10.35 8.91
C LYS A 69 3.71 8.95 9.03
N PHE A 70 4.96 8.86 9.43
CA PHE A 70 5.70 7.62 9.60
C PHE A 70 6.61 7.72 10.83
N ARG A 71 7.04 6.59 11.34
CA ARG A 71 8.01 6.48 12.43
C ARG A 71 9.42 6.43 11.84
N PRO A 72 10.29 7.43 12.11
CA PRO A 72 11.66 7.40 11.63
C PRO A 72 12.46 6.25 12.26
N GLU A 73 13.27 5.57 11.44
CA GLU A 73 14.15 4.48 11.87
C GLU A 73 15.53 4.63 11.21
N ASN A 74 16.55 4.00 11.82
CA ASN A 74 17.90 4.00 11.25
C ASN A 74 17.91 3.27 9.91
N GLY A 75 18.66 3.80 8.93
CA GLY A 75 18.75 3.26 7.59
C GLY A 75 17.73 3.85 6.59
N MET A 76 16.72 4.58 7.06
CA MET A 76 15.76 5.22 6.16
C MET A 76 16.40 6.38 5.40
N LYS A 77 16.22 6.41 4.09
CA LYS A 77 16.56 7.55 3.23
C LYS A 77 15.43 8.57 3.29
N VAL A 78 15.76 9.81 3.62
CA VAL A 78 14.79 10.87 3.88
C VAL A 78 15.24 12.20 3.32
N ILE A 79 14.27 13.09 3.10
CA ILE A 79 14.49 14.52 2.88
C ILE A 79 13.99 15.25 4.12
N ALA A 80 14.91 15.88 4.84
CA ALA A 80 14.60 16.67 6.04
C ALA A 80 14.53 18.15 5.68
N MET A 81 13.41 18.77 5.98
CA MET A 81 13.17 20.19 5.77
C MET A 81 13.40 20.95 7.07
N GLY A 82 14.04 22.12 7.00
CA GLY A 82 14.29 22.90 8.19
C GLY A 82 15.27 24.03 7.97
N LYS A 83 15.92 24.45 9.06
CA LYS A 83 16.98 25.46 9.04
C LYS A 83 18.25 24.95 9.72
N ILE A 84 19.40 25.36 9.22
CA ILE A 84 20.68 25.15 9.90
C ILE A 84 20.96 26.34 10.81
N SER A 85 21.33 26.06 12.04
CA SER A 85 21.77 27.07 13.00
C SER A 85 22.75 26.47 13.99
N VAL A 86 23.47 27.32 14.71
CA VAL A 86 24.42 26.91 15.75
C VAL A 86 23.68 26.68 17.07
N TYR A 87 24.02 25.59 17.75
CA TYR A 87 23.66 25.41 19.16
C TYR A 87 24.68 26.15 20.04
N PRO A 88 24.32 27.30 20.69
CA PRO A 88 25.30 28.19 21.26
C PRO A 88 26.16 27.61 22.38
N ARG A 89 25.63 26.60 23.12
CA ARG A 89 26.35 25.99 24.24
C ARG A 89 27.57 25.20 23.82
N ASP A 90 27.44 24.46 22.69
CA ASP A 90 28.47 23.56 22.20
C ASP A 90 29.20 24.10 20.95
N GLY A 91 28.72 25.21 20.39
CA GLY A 91 29.24 25.75 19.13
C GLY A 91 29.02 24.87 17.91
N ALA A 92 28.22 23.79 18.04
CA ALA A 92 27.94 22.84 16.96
C ALA A 92 26.80 23.34 16.08
N TYR A 93 26.96 23.27 14.75
CA TYR A 93 25.85 23.50 13.85
C TYR A 93 25.00 22.24 13.73
N GLN A 94 23.70 22.42 13.57
CA GLN A 94 22.73 21.33 13.40
C GLN A 94 21.52 21.76 12.60
N LEU A 95 20.83 20.79 11.99
CA LEU A 95 19.56 21.02 11.31
C LEU A 95 18.41 20.99 12.33
N TYR A 96 17.68 22.07 12.42
CA TYR A 96 16.41 22.18 13.15
C TYR A 96 15.29 21.77 12.21
N CYS A 97 14.91 20.49 12.27
CA CYS A 97 13.91 19.90 11.39
C CYS A 97 12.49 20.38 11.70
N THR A 98 11.80 20.87 10.69
CA THR A 98 10.37 21.21 10.74
C THR A 98 9.50 20.18 10.03
N GLY A 99 10.08 19.40 9.11
CA GLY A 99 9.42 18.32 8.36
C GLY A 99 10.41 17.22 7.97
N LEU A 100 9.89 16.02 7.78
CA LEU A 100 10.64 14.84 7.32
C LEU A 100 9.76 14.05 6.37
N VAL A 101 10.27 13.72 5.19
CA VAL A 101 9.60 12.87 4.20
C VAL A 101 10.56 11.78 3.75
N LEU A 102 10.03 10.62 3.37
CA LEU A 102 10.86 9.56 2.81
C LEU A 102 11.37 9.98 1.43
N ASP A 103 12.65 9.71 1.16
CA ASP A 103 13.28 9.96 -0.13
C ASP A 103 12.75 8.95 -1.15
N GLY A 104 12.37 9.42 -2.34
CA GLY A 104 11.77 8.60 -3.41
C GLY A 104 10.23 8.55 -3.38
N ILE A 105 9.56 8.81 -2.25
CA ILE A 105 8.09 8.84 -2.23
C ILE A 105 7.52 9.98 -3.10
N GLY A 106 8.20 11.14 -3.12
CA GLY A 106 7.77 12.26 -3.96
C GLY A 106 7.79 11.90 -5.45
N ASP A 107 8.86 11.27 -5.91
CA ASP A 107 9.03 10.87 -7.31
C ASP A 107 8.06 9.73 -7.68
N LEU A 108 7.88 8.76 -6.76
CA LEU A 108 6.92 7.67 -6.95
C LEU A 108 5.48 8.20 -6.98
N TYR A 109 5.14 9.15 -6.12
CA TYR A 109 3.79 9.74 -6.14
C TYR A 109 3.51 10.51 -7.43
N VAL A 110 4.47 11.30 -7.92
CA VAL A 110 4.35 12.00 -9.21
C VAL A 110 4.20 11.01 -10.35
N ALA A 111 5.03 9.96 -10.38
CA ALA A 111 4.94 8.91 -11.39
C ALA A 111 3.59 8.15 -11.35
N PHE A 112 3.07 7.90 -10.14
CA PHE A 112 1.74 7.29 -9.96
C PHE A 112 0.63 8.18 -10.52
N GLU A 113 0.59 9.48 -10.19
CA GLU A 113 -0.44 10.38 -10.67
C GLU A 113 -0.35 10.61 -12.20
N GLN A 114 0.87 10.66 -12.76
CA GLN A 114 1.05 10.74 -14.21
C GLN A 114 0.55 9.48 -14.92
N LEU A 115 0.89 8.30 -14.41
CA LEU A 115 0.41 7.03 -14.97
C LEU A 115 -1.10 6.89 -14.84
N LYS A 116 -1.65 7.27 -13.69
CA LYS A 116 -3.10 7.26 -13.45
C LYS A 116 -3.84 8.17 -14.42
N ALA A 117 -3.37 9.40 -14.62
CA ALA A 117 -3.97 10.33 -15.61
C ALA A 117 -3.93 9.76 -17.03
N LYS A 118 -2.76 9.24 -17.45
CA LYS A 118 -2.57 8.60 -18.76
C LYS A 118 -3.56 7.45 -18.99
N LEU A 119 -3.68 6.53 -18.02
CA LEU A 119 -4.56 5.36 -18.17
C LEU A 119 -6.05 5.72 -18.06
N ALA A 120 -6.38 6.78 -17.30
CA ALA A 120 -7.74 7.33 -17.26
C ALA A 120 -8.17 7.93 -18.61
N GLU A 121 -7.29 8.71 -19.28
CA GLU A 121 -7.55 9.23 -20.63
C GLU A 121 -7.77 8.13 -21.66
N GLN A 122 -7.11 6.98 -21.47
CA GLN A 122 -7.28 5.80 -22.33
C GLN A 122 -8.53 4.95 -21.98
N GLY A 123 -9.28 5.35 -20.93
CA GLY A 123 -10.52 4.68 -20.54
C GLY A 123 -10.35 3.38 -19.75
N LEU A 124 -9.14 3.06 -19.25
CA LEU A 124 -8.91 1.79 -18.53
C LEU A 124 -9.70 1.69 -17.21
N PHE A 125 -10.18 2.81 -16.68
CA PHE A 125 -10.92 2.87 -15.42
C PHE A 125 -12.43 2.97 -15.61
N ASP A 126 -12.92 2.90 -16.86
CA ASP A 126 -14.34 3.02 -17.14
C ASP A 126 -15.14 1.89 -16.47
N PRO A 127 -16.12 2.22 -15.61
CA PRO A 127 -16.98 1.22 -14.99
C PRO A 127 -17.74 0.32 -16.00
N ALA A 128 -18.00 0.82 -17.21
CA ALA A 128 -18.66 0.04 -18.24
C ALA A 128 -17.83 -1.15 -18.74
N HIS A 129 -16.51 -1.12 -18.53
CA HIS A 129 -15.60 -2.21 -18.91
C HIS A 129 -15.49 -3.31 -17.84
N LYS A 130 -15.90 -3.01 -16.61
CA LYS A 130 -15.79 -3.94 -15.49
C LYS A 130 -16.78 -5.10 -15.62
N LYS A 131 -16.25 -6.30 -15.47
CA LYS A 131 -17.02 -7.53 -15.58
C LYS A 131 -17.68 -7.88 -14.24
N PRO A 132 -18.92 -8.38 -14.26
CA PRO A 132 -19.56 -8.91 -13.05
C PRO A 132 -18.79 -10.15 -12.57
N LEU A 133 -18.65 -10.29 -11.26
CA LEU A 133 -18.06 -11.49 -10.67
C LEU A 133 -19.04 -12.68 -10.78
N PRO A 134 -18.53 -13.90 -11.02
CA PRO A 134 -19.35 -15.09 -11.02
C PRO A 134 -19.93 -15.33 -9.63
N LYS A 135 -21.24 -15.57 -9.55
CA LYS A 135 -21.93 -15.82 -8.29
C LYS A 135 -21.47 -17.10 -7.58
N TYR A 136 -21.12 -18.12 -8.36
CA TYR A 136 -20.69 -19.44 -7.90
C TYR A 136 -19.45 -19.88 -8.69
N PRO A 137 -18.26 -19.36 -8.39
CA PRO A 137 -17.06 -19.76 -9.12
C PRO A 137 -16.70 -21.22 -8.80
N GLY A 138 -16.45 -22.01 -9.80
CA GLY A 138 -15.97 -23.40 -9.66
C GLY A 138 -14.46 -23.45 -9.45
N ILE A 139 -13.72 -22.52 -10.08
CA ILE A 139 -12.25 -22.45 -10.01
C ILE A 139 -11.82 -21.01 -9.76
N ILE A 140 -11.03 -20.81 -8.70
CA ILE A 140 -10.47 -19.50 -8.33
C ILE A 140 -8.96 -19.55 -8.54
N GLY A 141 -8.45 -18.67 -9.39
CA GLY A 141 -7.01 -18.46 -9.57
C GLY A 141 -6.49 -17.42 -8.59
N ILE A 142 -5.42 -17.73 -7.87
CA ILE A 142 -4.75 -16.79 -6.98
C ILE A 142 -3.36 -16.49 -7.54
N ILE A 143 -3.10 -15.23 -7.89
CA ILE A 143 -1.81 -14.73 -8.38
C ILE A 143 -1.15 -13.97 -7.26
N THR A 144 -0.19 -14.59 -6.58
CA THR A 144 0.53 -14.03 -5.42
C THR A 144 1.80 -14.82 -5.14
N SER A 145 2.58 -14.41 -4.14
CA SER A 145 3.76 -15.17 -3.71
C SER A 145 3.38 -16.47 -3.00
N SER A 146 4.12 -17.55 -3.27
CA SER A 146 3.85 -18.87 -2.68
C SER A 146 4.10 -18.96 -1.17
N ALA A 147 4.97 -18.11 -0.63
CA ALA A 147 5.44 -18.17 0.76
C ALA A 147 4.81 -17.07 1.67
N GLY A 148 3.90 -16.25 1.15
CA GLY A 148 3.33 -15.13 1.90
C GLY A 148 2.20 -15.53 2.84
N ALA A 149 2.04 -14.83 3.97
CA ALA A 149 0.89 -15.02 4.86
C ALA A 149 -0.45 -14.83 4.14
N ALA A 150 -0.49 -13.94 3.16
CA ALA A 150 -1.68 -13.62 2.37
C ALA A 150 -2.29 -14.85 1.67
N VAL A 151 -1.46 -15.72 1.07
CA VAL A 151 -1.96 -16.93 0.40
C VAL A 151 -2.58 -17.90 1.39
N HIS A 152 -1.97 -18.09 2.55
CA HIS A 152 -2.51 -18.98 3.59
C HIS A 152 -3.84 -18.48 4.14
N ASP A 153 -3.97 -17.17 4.36
CA ASP A 153 -5.21 -16.56 4.81
C ASP A 153 -6.32 -16.70 3.78
N MET A 154 -6.05 -16.41 2.49
CA MET A 154 -7.03 -16.61 1.42
C MET A 154 -7.48 -18.06 1.32
N LEU A 155 -6.55 -19.02 1.32
CA LEU A 155 -6.87 -20.45 1.25
C LEU A 155 -7.73 -20.90 2.44
N ARG A 156 -7.42 -20.45 3.66
CA ARG A 156 -8.19 -20.75 4.86
C ARG A 156 -9.63 -20.24 4.76
N ILE A 157 -9.79 -18.99 4.29
CA ILE A 157 -11.11 -18.35 4.15
C ILE A 157 -11.92 -19.05 3.07
N LEU A 158 -11.36 -19.27 1.89
CA LEU A 158 -12.05 -19.96 0.79
C LEU A 158 -12.49 -21.36 1.19
N LYS A 159 -11.61 -22.14 1.82
CA LYS A 159 -11.94 -23.49 2.29
C LYS A 159 -13.05 -23.51 3.34
N LYS A 160 -13.08 -22.52 4.24
CA LYS A 160 -14.13 -22.41 5.27
C LYS A 160 -15.44 -21.94 4.68
N ARG A 161 -15.40 -20.92 3.82
CA ARG A 161 -16.58 -20.19 3.35
C ARG A 161 -17.27 -20.87 2.15
N TYR A 162 -16.50 -21.49 1.25
CA TYR A 162 -17.02 -22.12 0.05
C TYR A 162 -16.12 -23.28 -0.44
N PRO A 163 -16.15 -24.43 0.23
CA PRO A 163 -15.28 -25.58 -0.08
C PRO A 163 -15.54 -26.24 -1.43
N LEU A 164 -16.58 -25.81 -2.16
CA LEU A 164 -16.92 -26.33 -3.49
C LEU A 164 -16.00 -25.78 -4.59
N ALA A 165 -15.37 -24.62 -4.38
CA ALA A 165 -14.44 -24.06 -5.33
C ALA A 165 -13.08 -24.74 -5.25
N GLN A 166 -12.49 -25.04 -6.41
CA GLN A 166 -11.08 -25.40 -6.53
C GLN A 166 -10.23 -24.13 -6.53
N VAL A 167 -9.08 -24.16 -5.86
CA VAL A 167 -8.14 -23.04 -5.86
C VAL A 167 -6.90 -23.44 -6.65
N ARG A 168 -6.51 -22.60 -7.61
CA ARG A 168 -5.28 -22.72 -8.41
C ARG A 168 -4.35 -21.58 -8.06
N LEU A 169 -3.19 -21.91 -7.49
CA LEU A 169 -2.16 -20.92 -7.19
C LEU A 169 -1.25 -20.76 -8.41
N LEU A 170 -1.09 -19.50 -8.86
CA LEU A 170 -0.10 -19.08 -9.84
C LEU A 170 0.96 -18.27 -9.08
N PRO A 171 2.08 -18.92 -8.68
CA PRO A 171 3.08 -18.26 -7.86
C PRO A 171 3.89 -17.27 -8.69
N VAL A 172 3.98 -16.03 -8.19
CA VAL A 172 4.75 -14.93 -8.81
C VAL A 172 5.47 -14.13 -7.75
N ARG A 173 6.49 -13.38 -8.14
CA ARG A 173 7.01 -12.30 -7.30
C ARG A 173 5.98 -11.17 -7.23
N VAL A 174 5.82 -10.59 -6.05
CA VAL A 174 4.85 -9.51 -5.80
C VAL A 174 5.54 -8.19 -5.42
N GLN A 175 6.88 -8.15 -5.50
CA GLN A 175 7.73 -6.99 -5.25
C GLN A 175 9.03 -7.12 -6.04
N GLY A 176 9.72 -5.99 -6.26
CA GLY A 176 10.94 -5.90 -7.06
C GLY A 176 10.66 -5.68 -8.55
N GLU A 177 11.73 -5.40 -9.32
CA GLU A 177 11.65 -4.96 -10.72
C GLU A 177 11.01 -5.97 -11.68
N GLU A 178 11.13 -7.25 -11.40
CA GLU A 178 10.62 -8.32 -12.26
C GLU A 178 9.16 -8.69 -11.95
N ALA A 179 8.65 -8.29 -10.78
CA ALA A 179 7.30 -8.63 -10.34
C ALA A 179 6.19 -8.19 -11.32
N PRO A 180 6.20 -6.97 -11.89
CA PRO A 180 5.16 -6.57 -12.83
C PRO A 180 5.07 -7.48 -14.06
N GLY A 181 6.23 -7.90 -14.58
CA GLY A 181 6.30 -8.81 -15.72
C GLY A 181 5.73 -10.19 -15.40
N GLU A 182 6.04 -10.74 -14.23
CA GLU A 182 5.53 -12.03 -13.79
C GLU A 182 4.03 -11.99 -13.52
N ILE A 183 3.52 -10.93 -12.87
CA ILE A 183 2.09 -10.75 -12.62
C ILE A 183 1.32 -10.68 -13.94
N ALA A 184 1.77 -9.84 -14.89
CA ALA A 184 1.15 -9.69 -16.18
C ALA A 184 1.17 -11.02 -16.99
N ALA A 185 2.29 -11.73 -16.97
CA ALA A 185 2.43 -13.03 -17.61
C ALA A 185 1.50 -14.09 -16.99
N ALA A 186 1.37 -14.10 -15.66
CA ALA A 186 0.49 -15.03 -14.96
C ALA A 186 -1.00 -14.78 -15.29
N ILE A 187 -1.42 -13.51 -15.39
CA ILE A 187 -2.77 -13.14 -15.83
C ILE A 187 -2.99 -13.61 -17.28
N GLY A 188 -2.03 -13.33 -18.16
CA GLY A 188 -2.07 -13.77 -19.56
C GLY A 188 -2.14 -15.31 -19.70
N TYR A 189 -1.33 -16.02 -18.92
CA TYR A 189 -1.32 -17.48 -18.87
C TYR A 189 -2.67 -18.05 -18.40
N ALA A 190 -3.22 -17.49 -17.32
CA ALA A 190 -4.53 -17.90 -16.81
C ALA A 190 -5.65 -17.72 -17.86
N ASN A 191 -5.61 -16.61 -18.61
CA ASN A 191 -6.57 -16.33 -19.67
C ASN A 191 -6.40 -17.25 -20.89
N HIS A 192 -5.15 -17.51 -21.31
CA HIS A 192 -4.87 -18.34 -22.47
C HIS A 192 -5.37 -19.78 -22.27
N PHE A 193 -5.13 -20.33 -21.10
CA PHE A 193 -5.52 -21.71 -20.76
C PHE A 193 -6.87 -21.82 -20.03
N GLN A 194 -7.59 -20.71 -19.86
CA GLN A 194 -8.89 -20.65 -19.14
C GLN A 194 -8.81 -21.35 -17.77
N LEU A 195 -7.80 -21.01 -16.99
CA LEU A 195 -7.47 -21.75 -15.76
C LEU A 195 -8.44 -21.48 -14.59
N ALA A 196 -9.24 -20.44 -14.65
CA ALA A 196 -10.11 -20.04 -13.55
C ALA A 196 -11.35 -19.29 -14.06
N ASP A 197 -12.39 -19.26 -13.22
CA ASP A 197 -13.61 -18.48 -13.45
C ASP A 197 -13.45 -17.05 -12.87
N LEU A 198 -12.50 -16.89 -11.93
CA LEU A 198 -12.21 -15.66 -11.22
C LEU A 198 -10.72 -15.65 -10.83
N LEU A 199 -10.07 -14.49 -10.98
CA LEU A 199 -8.70 -14.27 -10.53
C LEU A 199 -8.66 -13.34 -9.32
N ILE A 200 -7.85 -13.67 -8.32
CA ILE A 200 -7.46 -12.78 -7.23
C ILE A 200 -5.98 -12.44 -7.44
N VAL A 201 -5.68 -11.18 -7.67
CA VAL A 201 -4.33 -10.67 -7.87
C VAL A 201 -3.98 -9.77 -6.71
N GLY A 202 -2.91 -10.08 -5.97
CA GLY A 202 -2.59 -9.23 -4.84
C GLY A 202 -1.43 -9.73 -3.99
N ARG A 203 -1.21 -8.98 -2.90
CA ARG A 203 -0.21 -9.29 -1.88
C ARG A 203 -0.69 -8.82 -0.51
N GLY A 204 -0.03 -9.30 0.54
CA GLY A 204 -0.15 -8.71 1.87
C GLY A 204 0.42 -7.29 1.93
N GLY A 205 0.21 -6.59 3.04
CA GLY A 205 0.74 -5.25 3.26
C GLY A 205 2.25 -5.14 3.08
N GLY A 206 2.74 -3.93 2.96
CA GLY A 206 4.15 -3.57 2.78
C GLY A 206 4.32 -2.07 2.63
N SER A 207 5.53 -1.62 2.34
CA SER A 207 5.81 -0.22 2.02
C SER A 207 5.27 0.15 0.63
N ILE A 208 5.17 1.45 0.33
CA ILE A 208 4.71 1.92 -0.99
C ILE A 208 5.60 1.42 -2.13
N GLU A 209 6.90 1.27 -1.87
CA GLU A 209 7.87 0.71 -2.81
C GLU A 209 7.57 -0.77 -3.09
N ASP A 210 7.17 -1.52 -2.07
CA ASP A 210 6.77 -2.91 -2.21
C ASP A 210 5.49 -3.09 -3.04
N LEU A 211 4.56 -2.13 -2.94
CA LEU A 211 3.32 -2.12 -3.70
C LEU A 211 3.49 -1.63 -5.13
N TRP A 212 4.67 -1.06 -5.46
CA TRP A 212 4.92 -0.42 -6.74
C TRP A 212 4.75 -1.34 -7.94
N ALA A 213 4.97 -2.64 -7.77
CA ALA A 213 4.74 -3.64 -8.81
C ALA A 213 3.31 -3.63 -9.38
N PHE A 214 2.33 -3.18 -8.60
CA PHE A 214 0.92 -3.06 -8.98
C PHE A 214 0.57 -1.67 -9.57
N ASN A 215 1.55 -0.76 -9.63
CA ASN A 215 1.46 0.53 -10.31
C ASN A 215 2.17 0.51 -11.68
N ASP A 216 2.31 -0.65 -12.29
CA ASP A 216 2.97 -0.82 -13.59
C ASP A 216 1.93 -0.92 -14.72
N GLU A 217 2.23 -0.26 -15.84
CA GLU A 217 1.36 -0.23 -17.01
C GLU A 217 1.10 -1.64 -17.60
N ARG A 218 2.10 -2.54 -17.52
CA ARG A 218 1.96 -3.94 -17.99
C ARG A 218 0.89 -4.69 -17.21
N VAL A 219 0.84 -4.50 -15.89
CA VAL A 219 -0.15 -5.12 -15.01
C VAL A 219 -1.53 -4.53 -15.28
N ALA A 220 -1.62 -3.20 -15.44
CA ALA A 220 -2.86 -2.52 -15.79
C ALA A 220 -3.48 -3.08 -17.07
N TYR A 221 -2.70 -3.18 -18.15
CA TYR A 221 -3.18 -3.75 -19.40
C TYR A 221 -3.51 -5.24 -19.32
N ALA A 222 -2.73 -6.03 -18.56
CA ALA A 222 -3.03 -7.44 -18.38
C ALA A 222 -4.39 -7.64 -17.68
N ILE A 223 -4.71 -6.82 -16.66
CA ILE A 223 -6.02 -6.83 -16.00
C ILE A 223 -7.12 -6.36 -16.96
N TYR A 224 -6.90 -5.27 -17.67
CA TYR A 224 -7.88 -4.69 -18.60
C TYR A 224 -8.29 -5.66 -19.70
N HIS A 225 -7.32 -6.35 -20.32
CA HIS A 225 -7.56 -7.32 -21.39
C HIS A 225 -7.93 -8.72 -20.87
N SER A 226 -7.94 -8.94 -19.56
CA SER A 226 -8.36 -10.23 -19.01
C SER A 226 -9.82 -10.50 -19.36
N ARG A 227 -10.10 -11.70 -19.87
CA ARG A 227 -11.47 -12.20 -20.06
C ARG A 227 -12.05 -12.74 -18.76
N ILE A 228 -11.19 -13.25 -17.89
CA ILE A 228 -11.54 -13.73 -16.56
C ILE A 228 -11.67 -12.50 -15.65
N PRO A 229 -12.77 -12.36 -14.87
CA PRO A 229 -12.89 -11.29 -13.90
C PRO A 229 -11.74 -11.27 -12.89
N VAL A 230 -11.27 -10.09 -12.53
CA VAL A 230 -10.12 -9.90 -11.64
C VAL A 230 -10.51 -9.11 -10.39
N ILE A 231 -10.20 -9.66 -9.22
CA ILE A 231 -10.21 -8.93 -7.95
C ILE A 231 -8.78 -8.48 -7.65
N SER A 232 -8.57 -7.18 -7.47
CA SER A 232 -7.32 -6.64 -6.94
C SER A 232 -7.37 -6.64 -5.42
N ALA A 233 -6.30 -7.14 -4.78
CA ALA A 233 -6.18 -7.28 -3.35
C ALA A 233 -4.78 -6.86 -2.89
N VAL A 234 -4.47 -5.57 -3.09
CA VAL A 234 -3.14 -4.99 -2.86
C VAL A 234 -3.21 -3.95 -1.74
N GLY A 235 -2.48 -4.21 -0.67
CA GLY A 235 -2.38 -3.25 0.44
C GLY A 235 -3.61 -3.18 1.36
N HIS A 236 -3.70 -2.06 2.09
CA HIS A 236 -4.79 -1.73 3.01
C HIS A 236 -5.61 -0.56 2.46
N GLU A 237 -6.70 -0.16 3.15
CA GLU A 237 -7.60 0.90 2.68
C GLU A 237 -6.95 2.18 2.15
N PRO A 238 -5.88 2.76 2.76
CA PRO A 238 -5.27 3.98 2.25
C PRO A 238 -4.38 3.77 1.02
N ASP A 239 -3.95 2.54 0.75
CA ASP A 239 -2.92 2.23 -0.26
C ASP A 239 -3.58 1.77 -1.56
N VAL A 240 -4.07 2.72 -2.36
CA VAL A 240 -4.71 2.42 -3.66
C VAL A 240 -3.67 2.36 -4.76
N THR A 241 -3.70 1.29 -5.55
CA THR A 241 -2.80 1.08 -6.69
C THR A 241 -3.51 1.23 -8.04
N ILE A 242 -2.75 1.33 -9.13
CA ILE A 242 -3.29 1.32 -10.49
C ILE A 242 -4.11 0.05 -10.77
N SER A 243 -3.64 -1.10 -10.27
CA SER A 243 -4.38 -2.37 -10.39
C SER A 243 -5.78 -2.30 -9.77
N ASP A 244 -5.95 -1.54 -8.67
CA ASP A 244 -7.25 -1.38 -8.01
C ASP A 244 -8.24 -0.57 -8.84
N PHE A 245 -7.75 0.42 -9.62
CA PHE A 245 -8.60 1.20 -10.52
C PHE A 245 -9.06 0.38 -11.72
N VAL A 246 -8.18 -0.47 -12.26
CA VAL A 246 -8.45 -1.25 -13.48
C VAL A 246 -9.24 -2.52 -13.19
N ALA A 247 -9.03 -3.15 -12.03
CA ALA A 247 -9.68 -4.42 -11.67
C ALA A 247 -11.22 -4.31 -11.66
N ASP A 248 -11.88 -5.44 -11.89
CA ASP A 248 -13.34 -5.52 -11.87
C ASP A 248 -13.89 -5.27 -10.46
N LEU A 249 -13.15 -5.70 -9.43
CA LEU A 249 -13.43 -5.38 -8.04
C LEU A 249 -12.15 -5.11 -7.27
N ARG A 250 -12.16 -4.10 -6.39
CA ARG A 250 -11.13 -3.86 -5.39
C ARG A 250 -11.51 -4.49 -4.07
N ALA A 251 -10.59 -5.20 -3.44
CA ALA A 251 -10.69 -5.67 -2.07
C ALA A 251 -9.67 -4.94 -1.18
N ALA A 252 -10.06 -4.58 0.03
CA ALA A 252 -9.20 -3.85 0.97
C ALA A 252 -8.01 -4.69 1.48
N THR A 253 -8.13 -6.02 1.44
CA THR A 253 -7.09 -6.97 1.87
C THR A 253 -7.23 -8.28 1.09
N PRO A 254 -6.19 -9.13 1.04
CA PRO A 254 -6.29 -10.48 0.47
C PRO A 254 -7.38 -11.34 1.13
N SER A 255 -7.55 -11.21 2.45
CA SER A 255 -8.62 -11.90 3.19
C SER A 255 -10.01 -11.45 2.72
N ASN A 256 -10.20 -10.15 2.57
CA ASN A 256 -11.44 -9.58 2.07
C ASN A 256 -11.71 -10.00 0.61
N ALA A 257 -10.68 -10.09 -0.23
CA ALA A 257 -10.82 -10.62 -1.59
C ALA A 257 -11.36 -12.05 -1.61
N ALA A 258 -10.85 -12.91 -0.74
CA ALA A 258 -11.35 -14.28 -0.61
C ALA A 258 -12.82 -14.34 -0.16
N GLU A 259 -13.25 -13.42 0.71
CA GLU A 259 -14.66 -13.31 1.13
C GLU A 259 -15.57 -12.83 0.00
N LEU A 260 -15.12 -11.82 -0.76
CA LEU A 260 -15.88 -11.24 -1.88
C LEU A 260 -15.95 -12.19 -3.09
N ALA A 261 -14.95 -13.06 -3.24
CA ALA A 261 -14.86 -14.01 -4.35
C ALA A 261 -15.94 -15.10 -4.32
N VAL A 262 -16.50 -15.41 -3.16
CA VAL A 262 -17.39 -16.58 -2.98
C VAL A 262 -18.59 -16.26 -2.09
N PRO A 263 -19.73 -16.94 -2.31
CA PRO A 263 -20.86 -16.84 -1.38
C PRO A 263 -20.53 -17.53 -0.05
N ASP A 264 -21.37 -17.26 0.95
CA ASP A 264 -21.30 -17.93 2.23
C ASP A 264 -22.13 -19.23 2.18
N GLN A 265 -21.45 -20.38 2.41
CA GLN A 265 -22.14 -21.68 2.34
C GLN A 265 -23.23 -21.85 3.41
N ASP A 266 -23.07 -21.25 4.60
CA ASP A 266 -24.07 -21.36 5.67
C ASP A 266 -25.33 -20.58 5.31
N ALA A 267 -25.17 -19.39 4.71
CA ALA A 267 -26.27 -18.62 4.17
C ALA A 267 -26.98 -19.37 3.03
N LEU A 268 -26.22 -20.05 2.16
CA LEU A 268 -26.81 -20.88 1.09
C LEU A 268 -27.61 -22.06 1.66
N ARG A 269 -27.10 -22.75 2.67
CA ARG A 269 -27.81 -23.86 3.33
C ARG A 269 -29.09 -23.37 3.99
N GLN A 270 -29.05 -22.27 4.74
CA GLN A 270 -30.24 -21.68 5.35
C GLN A 270 -31.32 -21.31 4.31
N ASN A 271 -30.90 -20.76 3.16
CA ASN A 271 -31.83 -20.46 2.07
C ASN A 271 -32.48 -21.73 1.51
N LEU A 272 -31.71 -22.80 1.32
CA LEU A 272 -32.24 -24.08 0.85
C LEU A 272 -33.21 -24.71 1.85
N ASP A 273 -32.89 -24.67 3.15
CA ASP A 273 -33.76 -25.17 4.21
C ASP A 273 -35.08 -24.38 4.26
N THR A 274 -35.00 -23.05 4.13
CA THR A 274 -36.17 -22.17 4.09
C THR A 274 -37.04 -22.49 2.85
N MET A 275 -36.44 -22.63 1.68
CA MET A 275 -37.15 -23.00 0.45
C MET A 275 -37.84 -24.37 0.60
N SER A 276 -37.11 -25.34 1.15
CA SER A 276 -37.68 -26.70 1.40
C SER A 276 -38.87 -26.67 2.32
N ALA A 277 -38.79 -25.89 3.42
CA ALA A 277 -39.90 -25.71 4.37
C ALA A 277 -41.12 -25.05 3.71
N VAL A 278 -40.89 -24.00 2.89
CA VAL A 278 -41.97 -23.31 2.17
C VAL A 278 -42.65 -24.26 1.18
N MET A 279 -41.88 -25.04 0.39
CA MET A 279 -42.41 -26.02 -0.55
C MET A 279 -43.23 -27.11 0.14
N SER A 280 -42.72 -27.64 1.25
CA SER A 280 -43.45 -28.66 2.06
C SER A 280 -44.77 -28.14 2.60
N ASN A 281 -44.77 -26.89 3.10
CA ASN A 281 -45.98 -26.22 3.59
C ASN A 281 -47.01 -26.01 2.47
N LEU A 282 -46.56 -25.54 1.29
CA LEU A 282 -47.46 -25.33 0.14
C LEU A 282 -48.08 -26.63 -0.33
N LEU A 283 -47.28 -27.73 -0.49
CA LEU A 283 -47.77 -29.04 -0.85
C LEU A 283 -48.77 -29.57 0.16
N SER A 284 -48.45 -29.46 1.46
CA SER A 284 -49.37 -29.89 2.55
C SER A 284 -50.68 -29.14 2.49
N ARG A 285 -50.65 -27.85 2.19
CA ARG A 285 -51.86 -27.01 2.05
C ARG A 285 -52.68 -27.41 0.83
N GLN A 286 -52.05 -27.67 -0.32
CA GLN A 286 -52.74 -28.12 -1.54
C GLN A 286 -53.36 -29.49 -1.35
N LEU A 287 -52.64 -30.43 -0.71
CA LEU A 287 -53.17 -31.75 -0.41
C LEU A 287 -54.38 -31.70 0.54
N LYS A 288 -54.33 -30.86 1.57
CA LYS A 288 -55.48 -30.63 2.47
C LYS A 288 -56.67 -30.04 1.74
N ASN A 289 -56.47 -29.11 0.81
CA ASN A 289 -57.55 -28.53 0.01
C ASN A 289 -58.16 -29.54 -0.94
N ALA A 290 -57.31 -30.33 -1.65
CA ALA A 290 -57.77 -31.39 -2.57
C ALA A 290 -58.53 -32.55 -1.87
N ARG A 291 -58.28 -32.81 -0.59
CA ARG A 291 -59.01 -33.81 0.21
C ARG A 291 -60.36 -33.28 0.76
N ARG A 292 -60.64 -31.98 0.67
CA ARG A 292 -61.89 -31.35 1.11
C ARG A 292 -62.93 -31.22 -0.01
N HIS A 293 -62.51 -31.44 -1.23
CA HIS A 293 -63.35 -31.56 -2.42
C HIS A 293 -63.50 -33.02 -2.81
#